data_c8369331588daafc7a4074f5713b4d4c
#
_entry.id   c8369331588daafc7a4074f5713b4d4c
#
_cell.length_a   1.000
_cell.length_b   1.000
_cell.length_c   1.000
_cell.angle_alpha   90.00
_cell.angle_beta   90.00
_cell.angle_gamma   90.00
#
_symmetry.space_group_name_H-M   'P 1'
#
loop_
_entity.id
_entity.type
_entity.pdbx_description
1 polymer ?
#
loop_
_entity_poly.entity_id
_entity_poly.type
_entity_poly.pdbx_seq_one_letter_code
_entity_poly.pdbx_strand_id
1 'polypeptide(L)'
;MNSQTALLGPGGITFLGVYILSLILIGWLGKRARKENSLSDFYLAGRGMGFLVLFLTLYATQYSGNTLVGFAGRAYREGYQALVLVTLLSSAVGAFILYAPKLYRLSKKYKFITPADYIHFRFNNNKLTLFAASLCLMALANYILTNLKAIGYIVVSVTGGVIPFAYGVIALSLVMVIYETMGGMRSVAWTDSLQGIILMFGVITIFITIQIEYGGFEFIYNAIQTSDPQKLAPPNFTQKLSWFSTV
;
A
#
# COMPACT_ATOMS: atom_id res chain seq x y z
N MET A 1 -16.16 -28.39 -13.02
CA MET A 1 -15.99 -27.25 -12.07
C MET A 1 -15.27 -27.85 -10.85
N ASN A 2 -13.94 -27.70 -10.78
CA ASN A 2 -13.19 -28.12 -9.61
C ASN A 2 -13.57 -27.19 -8.45
N SER A 3 -14.12 -27.75 -7.38
CA SER A 3 -14.31 -27.04 -6.12
C SER A 3 -12.95 -26.54 -5.65
N GLN A 4 -12.68 -25.25 -5.84
CA GLN A 4 -11.51 -24.64 -5.23
C GLN A 4 -11.68 -24.79 -3.72
N THR A 5 -10.88 -25.65 -3.14
CA THR A 5 -10.86 -25.80 -1.67
C THR A 5 -10.47 -24.46 -1.07
N ALA A 6 -11.28 -23.95 -0.14
CA ALA A 6 -10.97 -22.73 0.57
C ALA A 6 -9.57 -22.85 1.20
N LEU A 7 -8.69 -21.88 0.90
CA LEU A 7 -7.33 -21.86 1.45
C LEU A 7 -7.31 -21.60 2.97
N LEU A 8 -8.40 -20.99 3.50
CA LEU A 8 -8.55 -20.73 4.92
C LEU A 8 -9.22 -21.92 5.62
N GLY A 9 -8.43 -22.63 6.41
CA GLY A 9 -8.96 -23.51 7.44
C GLY A 9 -9.56 -22.72 8.63
N PRO A 10 -10.16 -23.43 9.63
CA PRO A 10 -10.76 -22.79 10.80
C PRO A 10 -9.84 -21.82 11.54
N GLY A 11 -8.54 -22.14 11.63
CA GLY A 11 -7.52 -21.27 12.23
C GLY A 11 -7.33 -19.96 11.47
N GLY A 12 -7.37 -20.00 10.14
CA GLY A 12 -7.27 -18.80 9.32
C GLY A 12 -8.47 -17.88 9.46
N ILE A 13 -9.68 -18.43 9.56
CA ILE A 13 -10.91 -17.66 9.80
C ILE A 13 -10.86 -16.99 11.17
N THR A 14 -10.42 -17.73 12.20
CA THR A 14 -10.27 -17.19 13.57
C THR A 14 -9.25 -16.05 13.58
N PHE A 15 -8.08 -16.24 12.93
CA PHE A 15 -7.06 -15.20 12.81
C PHE A 15 -7.62 -13.93 12.14
N LEU A 16 -8.36 -14.10 11.05
CA LEU A 16 -8.97 -12.98 10.32
C LEU A 16 -9.99 -12.23 11.18
N GLY A 17 -10.81 -12.96 11.95
CA GLY A 17 -11.76 -12.37 12.88
C GLY A 17 -11.06 -11.55 13.98
N VAL A 18 -10.04 -12.12 14.62
CA VAL A 18 -9.24 -11.42 15.64
C VAL A 18 -8.55 -10.20 15.05
N TYR A 19 -8.02 -10.31 13.83
CA TYR A 19 -7.39 -9.20 13.13
C TYR A 19 -8.38 -8.05 12.87
N ILE A 20 -9.57 -8.33 12.32
CA ILE A 20 -10.59 -7.30 12.07
C ILE A 20 -11.03 -6.62 13.39
N LEU A 21 -11.23 -7.40 14.45
CA LEU A 21 -11.56 -6.86 15.76
C LEU A 21 -10.44 -5.96 16.30
N SER A 22 -9.17 -6.32 16.09
CA SER A 22 -8.03 -5.49 16.49
C SER A 22 -8.01 -4.14 15.76
N LEU A 23 -8.35 -4.11 14.47
CA LEU A 23 -8.43 -2.85 13.71
C LEU A 23 -9.51 -1.91 14.28
N ILE A 24 -10.68 -2.44 14.59
CA ILE A 24 -11.78 -1.65 15.18
C ILE A 24 -11.38 -1.14 16.57
N LEU A 25 -10.75 -1.99 17.39
CA LEU A 25 -10.26 -1.61 18.71
C LEU A 25 -9.22 -0.49 18.62
N ILE A 26 -8.25 -0.62 17.72
CA ILE A 26 -7.23 0.42 17.48
C ILE A 26 -7.90 1.72 17.00
N GLY A 27 -8.90 1.63 16.12
CA GLY A 27 -9.70 2.77 15.69
C GLY A 27 -10.36 3.51 16.87
N TRP A 28 -10.96 2.77 17.77
CA TRP A 28 -11.57 3.31 18.99
C TRP A 28 -10.54 3.91 19.96
N LEU A 29 -9.41 3.24 20.18
CA LEU A 29 -8.30 3.78 20.98
C LEU A 29 -7.74 5.05 20.38
N GLY A 30 -7.57 5.11 19.05
CA GLY A 30 -7.14 6.30 18.33
C GLY A 30 -8.11 7.48 18.51
N LYS A 31 -9.43 7.20 18.50
CA LYS A 31 -10.45 8.21 18.82
C LYS A 31 -10.30 8.75 20.25
N ARG A 32 -10.10 7.86 21.23
CA ARG A 32 -9.89 8.25 22.63
C ARG A 32 -8.61 9.05 22.86
N ALA A 33 -7.58 8.77 22.06
CA ALA A 33 -6.30 9.45 22.17
C ALA A 33 -6.24 10.81 21.45
N ARG A 34 -7.34 11.28 20.84
CA ARG A 34 -7.42 12.64 20.29
C ARG A 34 -7.21 13.67 21.38
N LYS A 35 -6.36 14.66 21.07
CA LYS A 35 -6.07 15.75 21.99
C LYS A 35 -6.98 16.96 21.76
N GLU A 36 -7.37 17.18 20.49
CA GLU A 36 -8.16 18.33 20.06
C GLU A 36 -9.15 17.93 18.98
N ASN A 37 -10.29 18.64 18.90
CA ASN A 37 -11.24 18.51 17.80
C ASN A 37 -10.86 19.48 16.64
N SER A 38 -9.63 19.39 16.17
CA SER A 38 -9.12 20.20 15.07
C SER A 38 -8.86 19.36 13.83
N LEU A 39 -8.94 19.97 12.63
CA LEU A 39 -8.56 19.32 11.37
C LEU A 39 -7.09 18.88 11.39
N SER A 40 -6.22 19.65 12.05
CA SER A 40 -4.81 19.30 12.20
C SER A 40 -4.62 18.04 13.05
N ASP A 41 -5.40 17.86 14.14
CA ASP A 41 -5.34 16.63 14.93
C ASP A 41 -5.92 15.45 14.16
N PHE A 42 -6.99 15.66 13.40
CA PHE A 42 -7.61 14.60 12.61
C PHE A 42 -6.73 14.10 11.46
N TYR A 43 -6.18 15.02 10.64
CA TYR A 43 -5.40 14.66 9.44
C TYR A 43 -3.91 14.48 9.68
N LEU A 44 -3.34 15.02 10.75
CA LEU A 44 -1.90 14.98 11.03
C LEU A 44 -1.56 14.36 12.39
N ALA A 45 -2.55 13.81 13.11
CA ALA A 45 -2.39 13.27 14.47
C ALA A 45 -1.71 14.28 15.44
N GLY A 46 -2.03 15.57 15.27
CA GLY A 46 -1.41 16.64 16.05
C GLY A 46 0.10 16.78 15.79
N ARG A 47 0.63 16.26 14.69
CA ARG A 47 2.06 16.22 14.34
C ARG A 47 2.93 15.56 15.42
N GLY A 48 2.35 14.64 16.20
CA GLY A 48 2.99 13.99 17.36
C GLY A 48 3.37 12.53 17.14
N MET A 49 3.44 12.04 15.89
CA MET A 49 3.84 10.67 15.61
C MET A 49 5.34 10.46 15.85
N GLY A 50 5.69 9.41 16.61
CA GLY A 50 7.08 9.01 16.82
C GLY A 50 7.69 8.35 15.57
N PHE A 51 9.02 8.28 15.54
CA PHE A 51 9.78 7.73 14.40
C PHE A 51 9.34 6.32 14.01
N LEU A 52 9.19 5.41 14.98
CA LEU A 52 8.85 4.02 14.72
C LEU A 52 7.46 3.89 14.07
N VAL A 53 6.47 4.60 14.60
CA VAL A 53 5.10 4.63 14.04
C VAL A 53 5.12 5.20 12.64
N LEU A 54 5.84 6.30 12.42
CA LEU A 54 5.97 6.93 11.09
C LEU A 54 6.67 6.00 10.10
N PHE A 55 7.72 5.30 10.52
CA PHE A 55 8.42 4.31 9.70
C PHE A 55 7.48 3.16 9.30
N LEU A 56 6.79 2.56 10.26
CA LEU A 56 5.89 1.43 10.02
C LEU A 56 4.69 1.81 9.15
N THR A 57 4.11 3.00 9.36
CA THR A 57 2.98 3.46 8.53
C THR A 57 3.42 3.74 7.09
N LEU A 58 4.59 4.36 6.88
CA LEU A 58 5.15 4.54 5.54
C LEU A 58 5.46 3.20 4.87
N TYR A 59 6.03 2.27 5.61
CA TYR A 59 6.31 0.91 5.13
C TYR A 59 5.02 0.21 4.71
N ALA A 60 4.00 0.17 5.58
CA ALA A 60 2.72 -0.46 5.29
C ALA A 60 2.00 0.18 4.09
N THR A 61 2.08 1.51 3.96
CA THR A 61 1.49 2.24 2.82
C THR A 61 2.13 1.85 1.49
N GLN A 62 3.43 1.58 1.45
CA GLN A 62 4.13 1.14 0.25
C GLN A 62 3.80 -0.31 -0.14
N TYR A 63 3.60 -1.18 0.85
CA TYR A 63 3.24 -2.59 0.65
C TYR A 63 1.72 -2.80 0.62
N SER A 64 1.06 -2.17 -0.33
CA SER A 64 -0.38 -2.33 -0.57
C SER A 64 -0.72 -3.67 -1.23
N GLY A 65 -2.00 -3.99 -1.32
CA GLY A 65 -2.47 -5.15 -2.07
C GLY A 65 -2.01 -5.17 -3.53
N ASN A 66 -1.89 -4.00 -4.16
CA ASN A 66 -1.33 -3.87 -5.51
C ASN A 66 0.14 -4.27 -5.56
N THR A 67 0.93 -3.92 -4.56
CA THR A 67 2.35 -4.29 -4.50
C THR A 67 2.51 -5.80 -4.32
N LEU A 68 1.78 -6.39 -3.38
CA LEU A 68 1.92 -7.82 -3.06
C LEU A 68 1.39 -8.73 -4.17
N VAL A 69 0.23 -8.40 -4.76
CA VAL A 69 -0.42 -9.23 -5.78
C VAL A 69 -0.02 -8.78 -7.18
N GLY A 70 -0.06 -7.47 -7.45
CA GLY A 70 0.19 -6.91 -8.77
C GLY A 70 1.65 -7.04 -9.19
N PHE A 71 2.60 -6.65 -8.34
CA PHE A 71 4.03 -6.71 -8.67
C PHE A 71 4.55 -8.15 -8.70
N ALA A 72 4.08 -9.02 -7.79
CA ALA A 72 4.44 -10.43 -7.83
C ALA A 72 3.95 -11.10 -9.13
N GLY A 73 2.69 -10.85 -9.50
CA GLY A 73 2.14 -11.35 -10.77
C GLY A 73 2.87 -10.80 -12.00
N ARG A 74 3.33 -9.56 -11.93
CA ARG A 74 4.13 -8.94 -12.99
C ARG A 74 5.52 -9.53 -13.08
N ALA A 75 6.21 -9.69 -11.95
CA ALA A 75 7.52 -10.33 -11.90
C ALA A 75 7.49 -11.76 -12.46
N TYR A 76 6.43 -12.50 -12.18
CA TYR A 76 6.22 -13.82 -12.74
C TYR A 76 6.08 -13.82 -14.28
N ARG A 77 5.36 -12.84 -14.84
CA ARG A 77 5.17 -12.73 -16.30
C ARG A 77 6.38 -12.17 -17.03
N GLU A 78 7.02 -11.16 -16.47
CA GLU A 78 8.04 -10.34 -17.15
C GLU A 78 9.48 -10.69 -16.72
N GLY A 79 9.64 -11.47 -15.66
CA GLY A 79 10.96 -11.83 -15.12
C GLY A 79 11.76 -10.60 -14.69
N TYR A 80 13.04 -10.53 -15.00
CA TYR A 80 13.93 -9.43 -14.63
C TYR A 80 13.54 -8.07 -15.19
N GLN A 81 12.70 -8.02 -16.22
CA GLN A 81 12.17 -6.75 -16.72
C GLN A 81 11.33 -6.02 -15.68
N ALA A 82 10.70 -6.74 -14.74
CA ALA A 82 9.95 -6.16 -13.63
C ALA A 82 10.83 -5.33 -12.66
N LEU A 83 12.15 -5.50 -12.65
CA LEU A 83 13.08 -4.71 -11.83
C LEU A 83 13.05 -3.21 -12.16
N VAL A 84 12.54 -2.82 -13.33
CA VAL A 84 12.32 -1.40 -13.66
C VAL A 84 11.38 -0.73 -12.66
N LEU A 85 10.40 -1.47 -12.12
CA LEU A 85 9.51 -0.95 -11.08
C LEU A 85 10.28 -0.57 -9.82
N VAL A 86 11.24 -1.40 -9.42
CA VAL A 86 12.10 -1.13 -8.26
C VAL A 86 12.94 0.12 -8.50
N THR A 87 13.49 0.28 -9.70
CA THR A 87 14.27 1.46 -10.08
C THR A 87 13.42 2.73 -10.05
N LEU A 88 12.19 2.68 -10.60
CA LEU A 88 11.25 3.81 -10.58
C LEU A 88 10.88 4.22 -9.16
N LEU A 89 10.52 3.25 -8.29
CA LEU A 89 10.18 3.53 -6.90
C LEU A 89 11.38 4.10 -6.12
N SER A 90 12.57 3.54 -6.32
CA SER A 90 13.79 4.03 -5.68
C SER A 90 14.13 5.46 -6.11
N SER A 91 13.94 5.78 -7.39
CA SER A 91 14.13 7.12 -7.93
C SER A 91 13.14 8.13 -7.34
N ALA A 92 11.87 7.72 -7.20
CA ALA A 92 10.85 8.56 -6.56
C ALA A 92 11.18 8.85 -5.10
N VAL A 93 11.63 7.84 -4.33
CA VAL A 93 12.09 8.03 -2.94
C VAL A 93 13.31 8.93 -2.89
N GLY A 94 14.30 8.74 -3.77
CA GLY A 94 15.46 9.61 -3.88
C GLY A 94 15.10 11.07 -4.14
N ALA A 95 14.19 11.32 -5.09
CA ALA A 95 13.67 12.66 -5.35
C ALA A 95 12.93 13.23 -4.14
N PHE A 96 12.12 12.41 -3.44
CA PHE A 96 11.42 12.84 -2.24
C PHE A 96 12.37 13.33 -1.13
N ILE A 97 13.48 12.65 -0.91
CA ILE A 97 14.50 13.03 0.09
C ILE A 97 15.06 14.43 -0.19
N LEU A 98 15.19 14.83 -1.46
CA LEU A 98 15.74 16.13 -1.81
C LEU A 98 14.82 17.31 -1.45
N TYR A 99 13.51 17.17 -1.58
CA TYR A 99 12.59 18.28 -1.33
C TYR A 99 11.80 18.17 -0.02
N ALA A 100 11.62 16.97 0.53
CA ALA A 100 10.82 16.74 1.73
C ALA A 100 11.27 17.56 2.95
N PRO A 101 12.58 17.71 3.27
CA PRO A 101 13.01 18.51 4.41
C PRO A 101 12.64 19.99 4.27
N LYS A 102 12.70 20.53 3.05
CA LYS A 102 12.31 21.93 2.77
C LYS A 102 10.80 22.11 2.92
N LEU A 103 10.03 21.18 2.34
CA LEU A 103 8.58 21.20 2.42
C LEU A 103 8.09 21.02 3.87
N TYR A 104 8.72 20.15 4.64
CA TYR A 104 8.43 19.97 6.06
C TYR A 104 8.61 21.25 6.86
N ARG A 105 9.74 21.96 6.68
CA ARG A 105 9.99 23.25 7.36
C ARG A 105 8.94 24.29 7.02
N LEU A 106 8.55 24.40 5.75
CA LEU A 106 7.49 25.29 5.30
C LEU A 106 6.12 24.90 5.89
N SER A 107 5.77 23.63 5.82
CA SER A 107 4.51 23.12 6.38
C SER A 107 4.42 23.35 7.89
N LYS A 108 5.53 23.20 8.62
CA LYS A 108 5.57 23.48 10.05
C LYS A 108 5.38 24.98 10.35
N LYS A 109 6.02 25.86 9.55
CA LYS A 109 5.96 27.32 9.71
C LYS A 109 4.58 27.89 9.39
N TYR A 110 4.00 27.46 8.26
CA TYR A 110 2.73 28.00 7.74
C TYR A 110 1.52 27.13 8.06
N LYS A 111 1.70 26.04 8.82
CA LYS A 111 0.65 25.12 9.28
C LYS A 111 -0.15 24.47 8.13
N PHE A 112 0.49 24.15 7.00
CA PHE A 112 -0.17 23.48 5.89
C PHE A 112 -0.71 22.10 6.32
N ILE A 113 -1.92 21.75 5.89
CA ILE A 113 -2.56 20.46 6.14
C ILE A 113 -2.52 19.60 4.88
N THR A 114 -2.70 20.21 3.72
CA THR A 114 -2.78 19.56 2.41
C THR A 114 -1.72 20.07 1.45
N PRO A 115 -1.37 19.31 0.40
CA PRO A 115 -0.53 19.82 -0.69
C PRO A 115 -1.12 21.04 -1.39
N ALA A 116 -2.45 21.16 -1.44
CA ALA A 116 -3.15 22.31 -2.03
C ALA A 116 -2.85 23.61 -1.28
N ASP A 117 -2.67 23.56 0.06
CA ASP A 117 -2.32 24.73 0.88
C ASP A 117 -0.96 25.31 0.45
N TYR A 118 0.01 24.41 0.12
CA TYR A 118 1.30 24.86 -0.39
C TYR A 118 1.20 25.51 -1.77
N ILE A 119 0.40 24.96 -2.68
CA ILE A 119 0.17 25.55 -4.01
C ILE A 119 -0.49 26.91 -3.88
N HIS A 120 -1.51 27.04 -3.06
CA HIS A 120 -2.17 28.31 -2.79
C HIS A 120 -1.20 29.35 -2.21
N PHE A 121 -0.44 28.96 -1.20
CA PHE A 121 0.57 29.81 -0.59
C PHE A 121 1.63 30.30 -1.59
N ARG A 122 2.11 29.40 -2.48
CA ARG A 122 3.20 29.70 -3.41
C ARG A 122 2.77 30.58 -4.57
N PHE A 123 1.58 30.35 -5.11
CA PHE A 123 1.11 30.98 -6.35
C PHE A 123 -0.03 31.97 -6.16
N ASN A 124 -0.65 32.01 -5.00
CA ASN A 124 -1.81 32.86 -4.67
C ASN A 124 -2.89 32.85 -5.76
N ASN A 125 -3.18 31.68 -6.32
CA ASN A 125 -4.11 31.50 -7.42
C ASN A 125 -5.09 30.34 -7.14
N ASN A 126 -6.35 30.68 -6.92
CA ASN A 126 -7.40 29.74 -6.59
C ASN A 126 -7.66 28.72 -7.73
N LYS A 127 -7.59 29.14 -9.00
CA LYS A 127 -7.82 28.24 -10.14
C LYS A 127 -6.74 27.18 -10.23
N LEU A 128 -5.48 27.59 -10.06
CA LEU A 128 -4.35 26.66 -10.04
C LEU A 128 -4.43 25.71 -8.85
N THR A 129 -4.83 26.21 -7.67
CA THR A 129 -5.02 25.38 -6.48
C THR A 129 -6.11 24.34 -6.69
N LEU A 130 -7.25 24.74 -7.26
CA LEU A 130 -8.36 23.83 -7.57
C LEU A 130 -7.95 22.78 -8.60
N PHE A 131 -7.24 23.17 -9.64
CA PHE A 131 -6.74 22.28 -10.66
C PHE A 131 -5.77 21.23 -10.07
N ALA A 132 -4.80 21.66 -9.27
CA ALA A 132 -3.86 20.77 -8.59
C ALA A 132 -4.58 19.80 -7.63
N ALA A 133 -5.52 20.29 -6.84
CA ALA A 133 -6.33 19.45 -5.96
C ALA A 133 -7.15 18.41 -6.74
N SER A 134 -7.74 18.79 -7.87
CA SER A 134 -8.50 17.87 -8.73
C SER A 134 -7.61 16.76 -9.29
N LEU A 135 -6.39 17.08 -9.75
CA LEU A 135 -5.42 16.08 -10.21
C LEU A 135 -5.01 15.11 -9.09
N CYS A 136 -4.76 15.62 -7.88
CA CYS A 136 -4.48 14.77 -6.72
C CYS A 136 -5.65 13.83 -6.40
N LEU A 137 -6.88 14.32 -6.43
CA LEU A 137 -8.08 13.50 -6.18
C LEU A 137 -8.24 12.41 -7.24
N MET A 138 -8.02 12.72 -8.52
CA MET A 138 -8.08 11.73 -9.61
C MET A 138 -7.01 10.64 -9.43
N ALA A 139 -5.79 11.03 -9.07
CA ALA A 139 -4.71 10.07 -8.82
C ALA A 139 -5.03 9.16 -7.62
N LEU A 140 -5.55 9.72 -6.51
CA LEU A 140 -5.98 8.96 -5.34
C LEU A 140 -7.14 8.02 -5.65
N ALA A 141 -8.12 8.46 -6.45
CA ALA A 141 -9.25 7.62 -6.86
C ALA A 141 -8.77 6.39 -7.63
N ASN A 142 -7.84 6.56 -8.58
CA ASN A 142 -7.24 5.44 -9.31
C ASN A 142 -6.48 4.49 -8.37
N TYR A 143 -5.71 5.03 -7.44
CA TYR A 143 -5.01 4.23 -6.43
C TYR A 143 -5.97 3.40 -5.55
N ILE A 144 -7.06 4.01 -5.08
CA ILE A 144 -8.10 3.33 -4.30
C ILE A 144 -8.73 2.20 -5.10
N LEU A 145 -9.13 2.45 -6.36
CA LEU A 145 -9.74 1.44 -7.24
C LEU A 145 -8.83 0.22 -7.43
N THR A 146 -7.53 0.43 -7.59
CA THR A 146 -6.55 -0.64 -7.74
C THR A 146 -6.46 -1.50 -6.46
N ASN A 147 -6.46 -0.86 -5.29
CA ASN A 147 -6.44 -1.58 -4.01
C ASN A 147 -7.75 -2.32 -3.75
N LEU A 148 -8.91 -1.75 -4.09
CA LEU A 148 -10.21 -2.42 -3.97
C LEU A 148 -10.27 -3.67 -4.85
N LYS A 149 -9.73 -3.62 -6.07
CA LYS A 149 -9.60 -4.80 -6.93
C LYS A 149 -8.72 -5.88 -6.28
N ALA A 150 -7.58 -5.51 -5.72
CA ALA A 150 -6.68 -6.45 -5.06
C ALA A 150 -7.39 -7.14 -3.87
N ILE A 151 -8.08 -6.38 -3.02
CA ILE A 151 -8.88 -6.92 -1.90
C ILE A 151 -9.91 -7.92 -2.40
N GLY A 152 -10.68 -7.57 -3.43
CA GLY A 152 -11.70 -8.45 -3.99
C GLY A 152 -11.13 -9.78 -4.49
N TYR A 153 -10.03 -9.75 -5.24
CA TYR A 153 -9.37 -10.97 -5.71
C TYR A 153 -8.79 -11.81 -4.58
N ILE A 154 -8.21 -11.20 -3.56
CA ILE A 154 -7.70 -11.91 -2.38
C ILE A 154 -8.83 -12.62 -1.67
N VAL A 155 -9.97 -11.94 -1.42
CA VAL A 155 -11.13 -12.54 -0.74
C VAL A 155 -11.67 -13.74 -1.53
N VAL A 156 -11.85 -13.60 -2.83
CA VAL A 156 -12.32 -14.71 -3.69
C VAL A 156 -11.34 -15.89 -3.63
N SER A 157 -10.04 -15.62 -3.77
CA SER A 157 -9.01 -16.67 -3.76
C SER A 157 -8.94 -17.41 -2.43
N VAL A 158 -8.91 -16.68 -1.33
CA VAL A 158 -8.76 -17.21 0.03
C VAL A 158 -9.99 -18.00 0.49
N THR A 159 -11.20 -17.58 0.06
CA THR A 159 -12.46 -18.25 0.38
C THR A 159 -12.85 -19.34 -0.62
N GLY A 160 -12.02 -19.62 -1.61
CA GLY A 160 -12.36 -20.57 -2.69
C GLY A 160 -13.60 -20.16 -3.49
N GLY A 161 -13.90 -18.85 -3.57
CA GLY A 161 -15.06 -18.31 -4.28
C GLY A 161 -16.37 -18.31 -3.48
N VAL A 162 -16.35 -18.76 -2.22
CA VAL A 162 -17.56 -18.74 -1.35
C VAL A 162 -18.05 -17.32 -1.13
N ILE A 163 -17.15 -16.36 -0.94
CA ILE A 163 -17.50 -14.95 -0.84
C ILE A 163 -17.26 -14.30 -2.23
N PRO A 164 -18.33 -13.83 -2.91
CA PRO A 164 -18.21 -13.15 -4.18
C PRO A 164 -17.38 -11.85 -4.06
N PHE A 165 -16.71 -11.47 -5.14
CA PHE A 165 -15.83 -10.30 -5.22
C PHE A 165 -16.44 -9.02 -4.63
N ALA A 166 -17.65 -8.68 -5.03
CA ALA A 166 -18.32 -7.45 -4.60
C ALA A 166 -18.59 -7.43 -3.09
N TYR A 167 -19.02 -8.54 -2.51
CA TYR A 167 -19.29 -8.62 -1.07
C TYR A 167 -18.01 -8.50 -0.24
N GLY A 168 -16.91 -9.13 -0.70
CA GLY A 168 -15.61 -9.00 -0.05
C GLY A 168 -15.12 -7.55 -0.06
N VAL A 169 -15.20 -6.89 -1.20
CA VAL A 169 -14.80 -5.47 -1.34
C VAL A 169 -15.65 -4.58 -0.43
N ILE A 170 -16.98 -4.71 -0.47
CA ILE A 170 -17.89 -3.88 0.32
C ILE A 170 -17.63 -4.08 1.83
N ALA A 171 -17.57 -5.32 2.28
CA ALA A 171 -17.40 -5.62 3.71
C ALA A 171 -16.08 -5.07 4.27
N LEU A 172 -14.95 -5.33 3.59
CA LEU A 172 -13.65 -4.87 4.07
C LEU A 172 -13.46 -3.36 3.91
N SER A 173 -14.02 -2.75 2.85
CA SER A 173 -14.01 -1.29 2.71
C SER A 173 -14.82 -0.61 3.80
N LEU A 174 -15.96 -1.18 4.18
CA LEU A 174 -16.78 -0.65 5.28
C LEU A 174 -16.01 -0.67 6.60
N VAL A 175 -15.34 -1.78 6.92
CA VAL A 175 -14.49 -1.90 8.11
C VAL A 175 -13.41 -0.83 8.10
N MET A 176 -12.74 -0.63 6.95
CA MET A 176 -11.69 0.37 6.77
C MET A 176 -12.21 1.79 7.04
N VAL A 177 -13.32 2.17 6.41
CA VAL A 177 -13.94 3.49 6.60
C VAL A 177 -14.32 3.72 8.07
N ILE A 178 -14.85 2.68 8.75
CA ILE A 178 -15.24 2.79 10.15
C ILE A 178 -14.03 3.13 11.03
N TYR A 179 -12.95 2.35 10.99
CA TYR A 179 -11.83 2.60 11.90
C TYR A 179 -11.04 3.86 11.54
N GLU A 180 -10.94 4.22 10.25
CA GLU A 180 -10.29 5.44 9.80
C GLU A 180 -11.04 6.70 10.24
N THR A 181 -12.37 6.73 10.09
CA THR A 181 -13.18 7.87 10.49
C THR A 181 -13.27 8.03 12.00
N MET A 182 -13.18 6.94 12.77
CA MET A 182 -13.24 7.00 14.24
C MET A 182 -12.07 7.80 14.83
N GLY A 183 -10.84 7.55 14.43
CA GLY A 183 -9.66 8.14 15.06
C GLY A 183 -8.81 9.02 14.12
N GLY A 184 -9.15 9.12 12.84
CA GLY A 184 -8.39 9.87 11.84
C GLY A 184 -6.98 9.28 11.65
N MET A 185 -6.02 10.13 11.27
CA MET A 185 -4.64 9.73 10.99
C MET A 185 -3.97 8.96 12.13
N ARG A 186 -4.37 9.18 13.39
CA ARG A 186 -3.80 8.44 14.53
C ARG A 186 -4.20 6.98 14.51
N SER A 187 -5.47 6.68 14.21
CA SER A 187 -5.93 5.29 14.04
C SER A 187 -5.26 4.65 12.84
N VAL A 188 -5.21 5.35 11.71
CA VAL A 188 -4.53 4.86 10.50
C VAL A 188 -3.07 4.50 10.80
N ALA A 189 -2.32 5.40 11.42
CA ALA A 189 -0.91 5.13 11.73
C ALA A 189 -0.71 3.95 12.69
N TRP A 190 -1.61 3.73 13.64
CA TRP A 190 -1.53 2.60 14.57
C TRP A 190 -1.94 1.28 13.91
N THR A 191 -2.99 1.28 13.07
CA THR A 191 -3.36 0.10 12.29
C THR A 191 -2.27 -0.26 11.28
N ASP A 192 -1.71 0.73 10.59
CA ASP A 192 -0.60 0.55 9.68
C ASP A 192 0.65 0.02 10.39
N SER A 193 0.91 0.46 11.62
CA SER A 193 2.02 -0.08 12.41
C SER A 193 1.86 -1.56 12.69
N LEU A 194 0.65 -2.00 13.06
CA LEU A 194 0.35 -3.42 13.23
C LEU A 194 0.51 -4.18 11.91
N GLN A 195 -0.04 -3.64 10.82
CA GLN A 195 0.04 -4.23 9.49
C GLN A 195 1.48 -4.28 8.99
N GLY A 196 2.26 -3.23 9.20
CA GLY A 196 3.68 -3.16 8.81
C GLY A 196 4.52 -4.23 9.51
N ILE A 197 4.26 -4.48 10.79
CA ILE A 197 4.92 -5.55 11.53
C ILE A 197 4.56 -6.93 10.93
N ILE A 198 3.27 -7.19 10.71
CA ILE A 198 2.81 -8.46 10.14
C ILE A 198 3.39 -8.67 8.74
N LEU A 199 3.38 -7.63 7.90
CA LEU A 199 3.96 -7.68 6.56
C LEU A 199 5.46 -7.94 6.57
N MET A 200 6.19 -7.31 7.47
CA MET A 200 7.65 -7.51 7.59
C MET A 200 7.98 -8.95 7.96
N PHE A 201 7.27 -9.53 8.94
CA PHE A 201 7.42 -10.94 9.29
C PHE A 201 7.01 -11.86 8.13
N GLY A 202 5.90 -11.55 7.44
CA GLY A 202 5.45 -12.33 6.28
C GLY A 202 6.48 -12.37 5.15
N VAL A 203 7.05 -11.23 4.78
CA VAL A 203 8.09 -11.14 3.74
C VAL A 203 9.35 -11.91 4.15
N ILE A 204 9.79 -11.78 5.42
CA ILE A 204 10.93 -12.52 5.94
C ILE A 204 10.66 -14.03 5.91
N THR A 205 9.48 -14.45 6.31
CA THR A 205 9.08 -15.88 6.28
C THR A 205 9.10 -16.43 4.86
N ILE A 206 8.52 -15.70 3.89
CA ILE A 206 8.55 -16.11 2.48
C ILE A 206 10.00 -16.24 1.98
N PHE A 207 10.86 -15.28 2.31
CA PHE A 207 12.26 -15.31 1.92
C PHE A 207 12.98 -16.54 2.52
N ILE A 208 12.79 -16.82 3.79
CA ILE A 208 13.38 -17.98 4.48
C ILE A 208 12.88 -19.29 3.86
N THR A 209 11.57 -19.39 3.60
CA THR A 209 10.98 -20.58 2.97
C THR A 209 11.58 -20.85 1.59
N ILE A 210 11.73 -19.81 0.76
CA ILE A 210 12.36 -19.93 -0.56
C ILE A 210 13.80 -20.43 -0.43
N GLN A 211 14.56 -19.98 0.57
CA GLN A 211 15.95 -20.42 0.77
C GLN A 211 16.03 -21.86 1.23
N ILE A 212 15.17 -22.28 2.16
CA ILE A 212 15.25 -23.60 2.79
C ILE A 212 14.62 -24.68 1.91
N GLU A 213 13.43 -24.44 1.36
CA GLU A 213 12.65 -25.49 0.68
C GLU A 213 12.96 -25.59 -0.82
N TYR A 214 13.32 -24.47 -1.44
CA TYR A 214 13.54 -24.42 -2.90
C TYR A 214 14.99 -24.20 -3.31
N GLY A 215 15.96 -24.14 -2.38
CA GLY A 215 17.36 -23.91 -2.73
C GLY A 215 17.70 -22.48 -3.15
N GLY A 216 16.83 -21.52 -2.84
CA GLY A 216 17.09 -20.10 -3.00
C GLY A 216 17.05 -19.56 -4.41
N PHE A 217 17.82 -18.51 -4.65
CA PHE A 217 17.83 -17.79 -5.94
C PHE A 217 18.44 -18.62 -7.08
N GLU A 218 19.33 -19.54 -6.78
CA GLU A 218 19.94 -20.42 -7.79
C GLU A 218 18.89 -21.35 -8.40
N PHE A 219 18.03 -21.94 -7.58
CA PHE A 219 16.91 -22.74 -8.06
C PHE A 219 15.98 -21.93 -8.97
N ILE A 220 15.62 -20.72 -8.55
CA ILE A 220 14.75 -19.82 -9.33
C ILE A 220 15.41 -19.50 -10.68
N TYR A 221 16.70 -19.15 -10.67
CA TYR A 221 17.45 -18.86 -11.89
C TYR A 221 17.44 -20.04 -12.86
N ASN A 222 17.79 -21.23 -12.40
CA ASN A 222 17.82 -22.44 -13.20
C ASN A 222 16.43 -22.83 -13.73
N ALA A 223 15.40 -22.69 -12.91
CA ALA A 223 14.02 -22.94 -13.33
C ALA A 223 13.57 -21.98 -14.44
N ILE A 224 13.90 -20.70 -14.35
CA ILE A 224 13.58 -19.71 -15.39
C ILE A 224 14.43 -19.96 -16.64
N GLN A 225 15.71 -20.27 -16.49
CA GLN A 225 16.60 -20.57 -17.61
C GLN A 225 16.10 -21.76 -18.44
N THR A 226 15.50 -22.74 -17.77
CA THR A 226 14.99 -23.95 -18.43
C THR A 226 13.60 -23.73 -19.04
N SER A 227 12.72 -22.98 -18.36
CA SER A 227 11.32 -22.82 -18.78
C SER A 227 11.10 -21.65 -19.74
N ASP A 228 11.74 -20.50 -19.50
CA ASP A 228 11.57 -19.28 -20.29
C ASP A 228 12.81 -18.36 -20.17
N PRO A 229 13.89 -18.65 -20.92
CA PRO A 229 15.14 -17.89 -20.85
C PRO A 229 14.97 -16.39 -21.16
N GLN A 230 13.93 -16.00 -21.89
CA GLN A 230 13.68 -14.60 -22.23
C GLN A 230 13.38 -13.74 -21.00
N LYS A 231 12.85 -14.35 -19.94
CA LYS A 231 12.59 -13.67 -18.65
C LYS A 231 13.87 -13.27 -17.90
N LEU A 232 15.01 -13.86 -18.25
CA LEU A 232 16.33 -13.48 -17.71
C LEU A 232 16.96 -12.30 -18.46
N ALA A 233 16.38 -11.89 -19.60
CA ALA A 233 16.90 -10.78 -20.37
C ALA A 233 16.82 -9.46 -19.56
N PRO A 234 17.86 -8.61 -19.65
CA PRO A 234 17.84 -7.31 -18.99
C PRO A 234 16.72 -6.42 -19.55
N PRO A 235 16.23 -5.47 -18.76
CA PRO A 235 15.20 -4.54 -19.22
C PRO A 235 15.62 -3.81 -20.49
N ASN A 236 14.88 -3.97 -21.57
CA ASN A 236 15.13 -3.24 -22.81
C ASN A 236 14.43 -1.89 -22.77
N PHE A 237 15.20 -0.80 -22.58
CA PHE A 237 14.69 0.56 -22.45
C PHE A 237 14.08 1.10 -23.75
N THR A 238 14.43 0.57 -24.90
CA THR A 238 13.91 1.02 -26.21
C THR A 238 12.48 0.57 -26.50
N GLN A 239 12.05 -0.58 -25.99
CA GLN A 239 10.67 -1.07 -26.12
C GLN A 239 9.68 -0.38 -25.16
N LYS A 240 10.13 0.42 -24.23
CA LYS A 240 9.36 0.88 -23.07
C LYS A 240 8.66 2.24 -23.20
N LEU A 241 8.79 2.92 -24.29
CA LEU A 241 7.92 4.07 -24.59
C LEU A 241 6.47 3.66 -24.83
N SER A 242 6.23 2.40 -25.24
CA SER A 242 4.88 1.82 -25.33
C SER A 242 4.21 1.55 -23.97
N TRP A 243 4.97 1.58 -22.89
CA TRP A 243 4.47 1.39 -21.55
C TRP A 243 3.61 2.53 -21.00
N PHE A 244 3.88 3.75 -21.43
CA PHE A 244 3.05 4.91 -21.09
C PHE A 244 1.70 4.92 -21.84
N SER A 245 1.55 4.10 -22.86
CA SER A 245 0.32 3.99 -23.66
C SER A 245 -0.61 2.86 -23.20
N THR A 246 -0.21 2.02 -22.24
CA THR A 246 -0.99 0.85 -21.77
C THR A 246 -1.35 0.90 -20.26
N VAL A 247 -1.18 2.07 -19.61
CA VAL A 247 -1.65 2.30 -18.25
C VAL A 247 -2.96 3.06 -18.25
#